data_8c786e7ea86b62697bdbc7984297a560
#
_entry.id   8c786e7ea86b62697bdbc7984297a560
#
_cell.length_a   1.000
_cell.length_b   1.000
_cell.length_c   1.000
_cell.angle_alpha   90.00
_cell.angle_beta   90.00
_cell.angle_gamma   90.00
#
_symmetry.space_group_name_H-M   'P 1'
#
loop_
_entity.id
_entity.type
_entity.pdbx_description
1 polymer ?
#
loop_
_entity_poly.entity_id
_entity_poly.type
_entity_poly.pdbx_seq_one_letter_code
_entity_poly.pdbx_strand_id
1 'polypeptide(L)'
;MKNFAGVFLVLLALTVASAIAAQDKRAKEKPLVLESQGSFFVGGETKSLAAPAGARGGFGTGDITINQMYVQYQIPPNSDRHVPVVMVHGCCLSSKTWETTPDGRMGWNEYFVRKDRPVYLADQSSRARSGFDPSLFNAVRGGTTPPNQLPNILAASHQTAWSVFRFGPAFGTPFPDGQFPIEAVDELYKQMIPDLNSTLPNPNPTWTNMAALAVKLRGAILMGHSESGFFPEQAAMIDPSGVRGIISIEMPCATMTGPQVATLSKIPTLVMFGDHLDMQGGGNWAQSFDGCQKFVQQVKDAGGDAEMMHLPKLGIHGNSHMLMQDKNNLQLADLILDWIDKHVESKRRK
;
A
#
# COMPACT_ATOMS: atom_id res chain seq x y z
N MET A 1 41.79 -11.42 17.82
CA MET A 1 40.89 -12.14 16.90
C MET A 1 39.91 -13.12 17.57
N LYS A 2 39.85 -13.21 18.90
CA LYS A 2 38.93 -14.16 19.62
C LYS A 2 37.59 -13.55 20.08
N ASN A 3 37.43 -12.21 20.05
CA ASN A 3 36.21 -11.54 20.58
C ASN A 3 35.14 -11.22 19.54
N PHE A 4 35.44 -11.30 18.23
CA PHE A 4 34.43 -11.03 17.19
C PHE A 4 33.46 -12.19 16.95
N ALA A 5 33.89 -13.42 17.15
CA ALA A 5 33.03 -14.60 16.97
C ALA A 5 31.91 -14.71 18.04
N GLY A 6 32.18 -14.24 19.27
CA GLY A 6 31.22 -14.26 20.37
C GLY A 6 30.07 -13.26 20.20
N VAL A 7 30.34 -12.09 19.63
CA VAL A 7 29.32 -11.05 19.38
C VAL A 7 28.38 -11.46 18.24
N PHE A 8 28.91 -12.11 17.20
CA PHE A 8 28.09 -12.61 16.08
C PHE A 8 27.15 -13.76 16.50
N LEU A 9 27.61 -14.64 17.37
CA LEU A 9 26.78 -15.75 17.89
C LEU A 9 25.67 -15.25 18.81
N VAL A 10 25.92 -14.21 19.62
CA VAL A 10 24.90 -13.63 20.51
C VAL A 10 23.84 -12.86 19.72
N LEU A 11 24.22 -12.10 18.67
CA LEU A 11 23.27 -11.42 17.78
C LEU A 11 22.42 -12.42 17.00
N LEU A 12 22.99 -13.49 16.49
CA LEU A 12 22.25 -14.53 15.77
C LEU A 12 21.28 -15.27 16.71
N ALA A 13 21.69 -15.54 17.95
CA ALA A 13 20.84 -16.18 18.95
C ALA A 13 19.67 -15.28 19.39
N LEU A 14 19.86 -13.96 19.48
CA LEU A 14 18.82 -13.00 19.81
C LEU A 14 17.78 -12.86 18.68
N THR A 15 18.19 -12.86 17.42
CA THR A 15 17.27 -12.78 16.27
C THR A 15 16.45 -14.08 16.13
N VAL A 16 17.06 -15.24 16.34
CA VAL A 16 16.36 -16.53 16.33
C VAL A 16 15.40 -16.64 17.52
N ALA A 17 15.79 -16.17 18.70
CA ALA A 17 14.93 -16.18 19.89
C ALA A 17 13.71 -15.25 19.72
N SER A 18 13.88 -14.09 19.08
CA SER A 18 12.78 -13.17 18.78
C SER A 18 11.80 -13.75 17.74
N ALA A 19 12.30 -14.42 16.71
CA ALA A 19 11.49 -15.10 15.72
C ALA A 19 10.72 -16.29 16.33
N ILE A 20 11.36 -17.08 17.20
CA ILE A 20 10.74 -18.18 17.92
C ILE A 20 9.68 -17.66 18.91
N ALA A 21 9.94 -16.54 19.62
CA ALA A 21 8.99 -15.95 20.54
C ALA A 21 7.76 -15.35 19.81
N ALA A 22 7.94 -14.80 18.61
CA ALA A 22 6.85 -14.34 17.75
C ALA A 22 6.03 -15.53 17.22
N GLN A 23 6.69 -16.62 16.86
CA GLN A 23 6.07 -17.86 16.42
C GLN A 23 5.31 -18.57 17.55
N ASP A 24 5.82 -18.51 18.77
CA ASP A 24 5.19 -19.07 19.99
C ASP A 24 3.96 -18.26 20.43
N LYS A 25 3.95 -16.93 20.23
CA LYS A 25 2.76 -16.09 20.41
C LYS A 25 1.67 -16.42 19.37
N ARG A 26 2.04 -16.65 18.12
CA ARG A 26 1.09 -17.07 17.07
C ARG A 26 0.47 -18.44 17.36
N ALA A 27 1.21 -19.36 17.97
CA ALA A 27 0.69 -20.69 18.34
C ALA A 27 -0.44 -20.62 19.40
N LYS A 28 -0.63 -19.48 20.08
CA LYS A 28 -1.72 -19.25 21.05
C LYS A 28 -2.95 -18.56 20.42
N GLU A 29 -2.85 -18.07 19.19
CA GLU A 29 -3.99 -17.50 18.50
C GLU A 29 -4.88 -18.60 17.92
N LYS A 30 -6.19 -18.34 17.87
CA LYS A 30 -7.13 -19.26 17.22
C LYS A 30 -6.72 -19.42 15.73
N PRO A 31 -6.87 -20.62 15.15
CA PRO A 31 -6.64 -20.81 13.73
C PRO A 31 -7.37 -19.77 12.88
N LEU A 32 -6.73 -19.29 11.82
CA LEU A 32 -7.42 -18.49 10.81
C LEU A 32 -8.29 -19.41 9.98
N VAL A 33 -9.61 -19.13 9.94
CA VAL A 33 -10.57 -19.88 9.14
C VAL A 33 -10.94 -19.04 7.93
N LEU A 34 -10.82 -19.63 6.75
CA LEU A 34 -11.17 -19.00 5.48
C LEU A 34 -12.26 -19.85 4.79
N GLU A 35 -13.26 -19.18 4.24
CA GLU A 35 -14.18 -19.79 3.29
C GLU A 35 -13.48 -20.04 1.95
N SER A 36 -12.69 -19.05 1.50
CA SER A 36 -11.89 -19.17 0.30
C SER A 36 -10.68 -18.26 0.30
N GLN A 37 -9.67 -18.63 -0.47
CA GLN A 37 -8.53 -17.79 -0.83
C GLN A 37 -8.08 -18.09 -2.26
N GLY A 38 -7.42 -17.13 -2.88
CA GLY A 38 -6.90 -17.29 -4.23
C GLY A 38 -6.33 -16.01 -4.79
N SER A 39 -6.13 -16.00 -6.09
CA SER A 39 -5.65 -14.83 -6.81
C SER A 39 -6.16 -14.80 -8.24
N PHE A 40 -6.19 -13.59 -8.81
CA PHE A 40 -6.55 -13.34 -10.21
C PHE A 40 -5.91 -12.03 -10.69
N PHE A 41 -6.07 -11.75 -11.98
CA PHE A 41 -5.64 -10.47 -12.55
C PHE A 41 -6.86 -9.62 -12.92
N VAL A 42 -6.68 -8.30 -12.85
CA VAL A 42 -7.64 -7.28 -13.31
C VAL A 42 -6.97 -6.43 -14.38
N GLY A 43 -7.72 -6.09 -15.43
CA GLY A 43 -7.21 -5.35 -16.56
C GLY A 43 -6.20 -6.14 -17.38
N GLY A 44 -5.26 -5.41 -17.94
CA GLY A 44 -4.28 -5.95 -18.87
C GLY A 44 -4.69 -5.71 -20.31
N GLU A 45 -3.69 -5.50 -21.13
CA GLU A 45 -3.82 -5.32 -22.59
C GLU A 45 -2.76 -6.12 -23.31
N THR A 46 -3.09 -6.55 -24.53
CA THR A 46 -2.14 -7.28 -25.38
C THR A 46 -1.24 -6.31 -26.11
N LYS A 47 0.05 -6.56 -26.05
CA LYS A 47 1.08 -5.82 -26.80
C LYS A 47 1.95 -6.76 -27.60
N SER A 48 2.04 -6.51 -28.92
CA SER A 48 2.93 -7.29 -29.80
C SER A 48 4.38 -6.79 -29.68
N LEU A 49 5.30 -7.73 -29.45
CA LEU A 49 6.74 -7.48 -29.39
C LEU A 49 7.41 -7.97 -30.67
N ALA A 50 8.32 -7.15 -31.21
CA ALA A 50 9.34 -7.63 -32.13
C ALA A 50 10.47 -8.31 -31.35
N ALA A 51 11.12 -9.32 -31.94
CA ALA A 51 12.27 -9.97 -31.34
C ALA A 51 13.37 -8.95 -31.02
N PRO A 52 13.88 -8.91 -29.77
CA PRO A 52 15.08 -8.11 -29.53
C PRO A 52 16.27 -8.65 -30.29
N ALA A 53 17.17 -7.78 -30.75
CA ALA A 53 18.38 -8.18 -31.43
C ALA A 53 19.17 -9.19 -30.57
N GLY A 54 19.51 -10.35 -31.13
CA GLY A 54 20.23 -11.42 -30.43
C GLY A 54 19.37 -12.31 -29.52
N ALA A 55 18.03 -12.21 -29.56
CA ALA A 55 17.15 -13.15 -28.89
C ALA A 55 17.36 -14.59 -29.38
N ARG A 56 17.51 -15.55 -28.48
CA ARG A 56 17.64 -16.98 -28.79
C ARG A 56 16.32 -17.69 -28.49
N GLY A 57 15.98 -18.70 -29.30
CA GLY A 57 14.90 -19.63 -28.97
C GLY A 57 13.49 -19.06 -29.06
N GLY A 58 13.24 -17.98 -29.82
CA GLY A 58 11.91 -17.42 -30.00
C GLY A 58 11.37 -16.58 -28.82
N PHE A 59 12.13 -16.44 -27.75
CA PHE A 59 11.74 -15.55 -26.65
C PHE A 59 11.76 -14.09 -27.09
N GLY A 60 10.71 -13.34 -26.72
CA GLY A 60 10.62 -11.90 -26.97
C GLY A 60 9.99 -11.52 -28.32
N THR A 61 9.46 -12.49 -29.10
CA THR A 61 8.64 -12.23 -30.30
C THR A 61 7.21 -12.71 -30.04
N GLY A 62 6.23 -11.92 -30.42
CA GLY A 62 4.82 -12.25 -30.28
C GLY A 62 4.11 -11.37 -29.26
N ASP A 63 2.97 -11.82 -28.79
CA ASP A 63 2.10 -11.03 -27.90
C ASP A 63 2.41 -11.28 -26.43
N ILE A 64 2.47 -10.20 -25.68
CA ILE A 64 2.56 -10.22 -24.20
C ILE A 64 1.39 -9.47 -23.60
N THR A 65 1.07 -9.75 -22.34
CA THR A 65 0.11 -8.97 -21.56
C THR A 65 0.87 -7.98 -20.68
N ILE A 66 0.45 -6.72 -20.71
CA ILE A 66 1.00 -5.62 -19.92
C ILE A 66 -0.12 -4.89 -19.17
N ASN A 67 0.23 -4.03 -18.22
CA ASN A 67 -0.68 -3.15 -17.45
C ASN A 67 -1.75 -3.88 -16.64
N GLN A 68 -1.67 -5.21 -16.48
CA GLN A 68 -2.51 -5.96 -15.55
C GLN A 68 -2.16 -5.63 -14.10
N MET A 69 -3.13 -5.85 -13.21
CA MET A 69 -3.00 -5.74 -11.76
C MET A 69 -3.26 -7.11 -11.11
N TYR A 70 -2.25 -7.65 -10.42
CA TYR A 70 -2.41 -8.88 -9.63
C TYR A 70 -3.19 -8.59 -8.36
N VAL A 71 -4.14 -9.47 -8.02
CA VAL A 71 -4.96 -9.39 -6.83
C VAL A 71 -4.97 -10.75 -6.13
N GLN A 72 -4.59 -10.77 -4.86
CA GLN A 72 -4.74 -11.91 -3.96
C GLN A 72 -5.89 -11.65 -3.00
N TYR A 73 -6.67 -12.67 -2.64
CA TYR A 73 -7.79 -12.50 -1.73
C TYR A 73 -7.86 -13.56 -0.65
N GLN A 74 -8.43 -13.18 0.48
CA GLN A 74 -8.81 -14.03 1.60
C GLN A 74 -10.23 -13.66 2.04
N ILE A 75 -11.11 -14.64 2.06
CA ILE A 75 -12.54 -14.47 2.37
C ILE A 75 -12.84 -15.26 3.66
N PRO A 76 -13.23 -14.59 4.75
CA PRO A 76 -13.67 -15.28 5.96
C PRO A 76 -15.08 -15.87 5.78
N PRO A 77 -15.48 -16.84 6.62
CA PRO A 77 -16.86 -17.33 6.65
C PRO A 77 -17.86 -16.21 6.97
N ASN A 78 -19.05 -16.27 6.38
CA ASN A 78 -20.14 -15.29 6.60
C ASN A 78 -19.80 -13.84 6.21
N SER A 79 -18.90 -13.68 5.28
CA SER A 79 -18.37 -12.39 4.85
C SER A 79 -19.32 -11.56 3.97
N ASP A 80 -20.39 -12.14 3.47
CA ASP A 80 -21.45 -11.49 2.67
C ASP A 80 -22.13 -10.30 3.36
N ARG A 81 -21.99 -10.22 4.67
CA ARG A 81 -22.48 -9.12 5.52
C ARG A 81 -21.63 -7.86 5.43
N HIS A 82 -20.39 -7.96 4.94
CA HIS A 82 -19.40 -6.89 4.97
C HIS A 82 -18.94 -6.49 3.58
N VAL A 83 -18.66 -5.20 3.42
CA VAL A 83 -18.04 -4.67 2.20
C VAL A 83 -16.56 -5.09 2.18
N PRO A 84 -16.08 -5.72 1.08
CA PRO A 84 -14.68 -6.10 0.97
C PRO A 84 -13.74 -4.89 0.96
N VAL A 85 -12.52 -5.07 1.49
CA VAL A 85 -11.47 -4.06 1.52
C VAL A 85 -10.38 -4.43 0.53
N VAL A 86 -10.11 -3.53 -0.42
CA VAL A 86 -8.99 -3.63 -1.37
C VAL A 86 -7.85 -2.76 -0.81
N MET A 87 -6.68 -3.37 -0.59
CA MET A 87 -5.50 -2.68 -0.04
C MET A 87 -4.40 -2.59 -1.10
N VAL A 88 -3.93 -1.36 -1.38
CA VAL A 88 -2.88 -1.06 -2.36
C VAL A 88 -1.69 -0.41 -1.67
N HIS A 89 -0.50 -0.93 -1.95
CA HIS A 89 0.76 -0.49 -1.35
C HIS A 89 1.29 0.83 -1.92
N GLY A 90 2.21 1.47 -1.19
CA GLY A 90 2.88 2.71 -1.61
C GLY A 90 4.07 2.50 -2.56
N CYS A 91 4.80 3.60 -2.79
CA CYS A 91 6.05 3.61 -3.57
C CYS A 91 7.05 2.60 -3.05
N CYS A 92 7.75 1.99 -3.99
CA CYS A 92 8.89 1.12 -3.72
C CYS A 92 8.56 -0.11 -2.86
N LEU A 93 7.29 -0.50 -2.77
CA LEU A 93 6.77 -1.60 -1.98
C LEU A 93 5.90 -2.53 -2.83
N SER A 94 5.40 -3.59 -2.21
CA SER A 94 4.42 -4.52 -2.75
C SER A 94 3.33 -4.78 -1.70
N SER A 95 2.35 -5.62 -2.03
CA SER A 95 1.31 -6.05 -1.07
C SER A 95 1.87 -6.70 0.21
N LYS A 96 3.16 -7.07 0.24
CA LYS A 96 3.87 -7.51 1.46
C LYS A 96 3.72 -6.50 2.61
N THR A 97 3.54 -5.23 2.28
CA THR A 97 3.30 -4.13 3.25
C THR A 97 2.14 -4.43 4.23
N TRP A 98 1.11 -5.12 3.75
CA TRP A 98 -0.12 -5.43 4.50
C TRP A 98 -0.08 -6.76 5.23
N GLU A 99 0.90 -7.62 4.89
CA GLU A 99 1.07 -8.94 5.47
C GLU A 99 1.82 -8.86 6.81
N THR A 100 2.44 -9.97 7.23
CA THR A 100 3.25 -10.02 8.46
C THR A 100 4.22 -8.84 8.54
N THR A 101 4.22 -8.15 9.68
CA THR A 101 5.12 -7.01 9.94
C THR A 101 6.59 -7.44 9.91
N PRO A 102 7.55 -6.50 9.77
CA PRO A 102 8.97 -6.82 9.74
C PRO A 102 9.46 -7.64 10.96
N ASP A 103 8.90 -7.39 12.12
CA ASP A 103 9.20 -8.10 13.38
C ASP A 103 8.34 -9.36 13.62
N GLY A 104 7.62 -9.82 12.59
CA GLY A 104 6.89 -11.09 12.59
C GLY A 104 5.49 -11.05 13.21
N ARG A 105 4.97 -9.90 13.63
CA ARG A 105 3.59 -9.76 14.13
C ARG A 105 2.55 -9.87 13.02
N MET A 106 1.29 -10.03 13.41
CA MET A 106 0.13 -10.03 12.51
C MET A 106 0.03 -8.73 11.75
N GLY A 107 -0.13 -8.81 10.41
CA GLY A 107 -0.42 -7.68 9.55
C GLY A 107 -1.91 -7.42 9.39
N TRP A 108 -2.24 -6.32 8.73
CA TRP A 108 -3.62 -5.90 8.56
C TRP A 108 -4.45 -6.85 7.69
N ASN A 109 -3.86 -7.53 6.69
CA ASN A 109 -4.61 -8.48 5.88
C ASN A 109 -5.23 -9.59 6.73
N GLU A 110 -4.44 -10.24 7.59
CA GLU A 110 -4.92 -11.30 8.48
C GLU A 110 -5.87 -10.73 9.53
N TYR A 111 -5.56 -9.55 10.11
CA TYR A 111 -6.37 -8.95 11.13
C TYR A 111 -7.77 -8.57 10.64
N PHE A 112 -7.89 -7.96 9.47
CA PHE A 112 -9.19 -7.64 8.86
C PHE A 112 -10.01 -8.90 8.57
N VAL A 113 -9.37 -9.96 8.08
CA VAL A 113 -10.01 -11.26 7.87
C VAL A 113 -10.52 -11.86 9.18
N ARG A 114 -9.77 -11.76 10.28
CA ARG A 114 -10.20 -12.18 11.62
C ARG A 114 -11.36 -11.34 12.20
N LYS A 115 -11.59 -10.17 11.62
CA LYS A 115 -12.74 -9.28 11.90
C LYS A 115 -13.86 -9.45 10.85
N ASP A 116 -13.92 -10.62 10.21
CA ASP A 116 -14.94 -11.02 9.24
C ASP A 116 -14.97 -10.16 7.95
N ARG A 117 -13.88 -9.42 7.64
CA ARG A 117 -13.77 -8.60 6.42
C ARG A 117 -13.10 -9.36 5.30
N PRO A 118 -13.71 -9.50 4.12
CA PRO A 118 -13.01 -9.94 2.91
C PRO A 118 -11.88 -8.97 2.57
N VAL A 119 -10.68 -9.48 2.34
CA VAL A 119 -9.49 -8.67 2.02
C VAL A 119 -8.98 -9.05 0.64
N TYR A 120 -8.67 -8.03 -0.15
CA TYR A 120 -8.05 -8.12 -1.46
C TYR A 120 -6.77 -7.29 -1.45
N LEU A 121 -5.62 -7.96 -1.59
CA LEU A 121 -4.32 -7.33 -1.70
C LEU A 121 -3.96 -7.15 -3.17
N ALA A 122 -3.75 -5.93 -3.61
CA ALA A 122 -3.43 -5.62 -5.00
C ALA A 122 -2.00 -5.10 -5.13
N ASP A 123 -1.20 -5.73 -6.01
CA ASP A 123 0.06 -5.16 -6.47
C ASP A 123 -0.23 -4.19 -7.62
N GLN A 124 0.26 -2.95 -7.54
CA GLN A 124 0.07 -1.94 -8.59
C GLN A 124 0.52 -2.49 -9.97
N SER A 125 -0.10 -2.03 -11.04
CA SER A 125 0.38 -2.35 -12.39
C SER A 125 1.87 -2.01 -12.54
N SER A 126 2.61 -2.83 -13.24
CA SER A 126 4.07 -2.77 -13.35
C SER A 126 4.85 -2.92 -12.04
N ARG A 127 4.23 -3.51 -11.01
CA ARG A 127 4.85 -3.71 -9.72
C ARG A 127 4.73 -5.18 -9.27
N ALA A 128 5.79 -5.72 -8.66
CA ALA A 128 5.82 -7.04 -8.05
C ALA A 128 5.18 -8.13 -8.96
N ARG A 129 4.11 -8.79 -8.51
CA ARG A 129 3.44 -9.89 -9.23
C ARG A 129 2.64 -9.42 -10.45
N SER A 130 2.44 -8.12 -10.62
CA SER A 130 1.76 -7.55 -11.79
C SER A 130 2.63 -7.52 -13.05
N GLY A 131 3.94 -7.82 -12.93
CA GLY A 131 4.87 -7.77 -14.04
C GLY A 131 5.13 -6.35 -14.55
N PHE A 132 5.80 -6.20 -15.70
CA PHE A 132 6.03 -4.90 -16.34
C PHE A 132 6.23 -5.04 -17.84
N ASP A 133 6.13 -3.95 -18.57
CA ASP A 133 6.40 -3.88 -20.01
C ASP A 133 7.92 -3.74 -20.28
N PRO A 134 8.59 -4.76 -20.84
CA PRO A 134 10.02 -4.70 -21.13
C PRO A 134 10.36 -4.06 -22.48
N SER A 135 9.36 -3.62 -23.25
CA SER A 135 9.53 -3.24 -24.66
C SER A 135 10.56 -2.14 -24.85
N LEU A 136 10.47 -1.07 -24.06
CA LEU A 136 11.38 0.07 -24.19
C LEU A 136 12.82 -0.32 -23.83
N PHE A 137 13.00 -1.13 -22.77
CA PHE A 137 14.32 -1.63 -22.37
C PHE A 137 14.95 -2.49 -23.46
N ASN A 138 14.16 -3.36 -24.10
CA ASN A 138 14.59 -4.20 -25.20
C ASN A 138 14.89 -3.38 -26.46
N ALA A 139 14.11 -2.35 -26.76
CA ALA A 139 14.34 -1.46 -27.89
C ALA A 139 15.66 -0.68 -27.74
N VAL A 140 15.95 -0.18 -26.55
CA VAL A 140 17.23 0.49 -26.25
C VAL A 140 18.39 -0.50 -26.36
N ARG A 141 18.27 -1.70 -25.77
CA ARG A 141 19.29 -2.75 -25.90
C ARG A 141 19.52 -3.16 -27.36
N GLY A 142 18.48 -3.18 -28.16
CA GLY A 142 18.54 -3.49 -29.59
C GLY A 142 19.06 -2.35 -30.49
N GLY A 143 19.33 -1.17 -29.91
CA GLY A 143 19.81 0.01 -30.62
C GLY A 143 18.74 0.69 -31.48
N THR A 144 17.47 0.34 -31.36
CA THR A 144 16.35 0.95 -32.08
C THR A 144 15.79 2.19 -31.40
N THR A 145 16.14 2.39 -30.12
CA THR A 145 15.75 3.54 -29.29
C THR A 145 16.97 4.08 -28.57
N PRO A 146 17.16 5.40 -28.51
CA PRO A 146 18.28 6.00 -27.80
C PRO A 146 18.20 5.74 -26.27
N PRO A 147 19.35 5.52 -25.56
CA PRO A 147 19.39 5.24 -24.12
C PRO A 147 18.76 6.33 -23.24
N ASN A 148 18.77 7.59 -23.67
CA ASN A 148 18.19 8.72 -22.95
C ASN A 148 16.64 8.73 -22.95
N GLN A 149 16.00 7.80 -23.64
CA GLN A 149 14.56 7.59 -23.58
C GLN A 149 14.15 6.58 -22.49
N LEU A 150 15.12 5.92 -21.86
CA LEU A 150 14.79 5.07 -20.71
C LEU A 150 14.21 5.93 -19.57
N PRO A 151 13.12 5.47 -18.94
CA PRO A 151 12.57 6.15 -17.78
C PRO A 151 13.52 6.02 -16.58
N ASN A 152 13.46 6.98 -15.68
CA ASN A 152 14.13 6.85 -14.39
C ASN A 152 13.33 5.89 -13.51
N ILE A 153 13.94 4.77 -13.14
CA ILE A 153 13.34 3.80 -12.22
C ILE A 153 13.71 4.21 -10.80
N LEU A 154 12.71 4.55 -10.00
CA LEU A 154 12.91 4.95 -8.62
C LEU A 154 13.20 3.71 -7.76
N ALA A 155 14.31 3.76 -7.02
CA ALA A 155 14.63 2.79 -5.97
C ALA A 155 14.96 3.56 -4.71
N ALA A 156 14.22 3.33 -3.64
CA ALA A 156 14.51 3.98 -2.37
C ALA A 156 15.70 3.29 -1.68
N SER A 157 16.72 4.06 -1.33
CA SER A 157 17.80 3.58 -0.48
C SER A 157 17.34 3.41 0.97
N HIS A 158 18.12 2.68 1.79
CA HIS A 158 17.85 2.57 3.22
C HIS A 158 17.74 3.95 3.90
N GLN A 159 18.63 4.88 3.51
CA GLN A 159 18.63 6.25 4.02
C GLN A 159 17.38 7.02 3.61
N THR A 160 16.98 6.89 2.35
CA THR A 160 15.75 7.51 1.84
C THR A 160 14.52 6.94 2.56
N ALA A 161 14.43 5.62 2.68
CA ALA A 161 13.34 4.96 3.39
C ALA A 161 13.26 5.39 4.85
N TRP A 162 14.40 5.46 5.54
CA TRP A 162 14.47 5.94 6.92
C TRP A 162 13.83 7.33 7.08
N SER A 163 14.23 8.26 6.23
CA SER A 163 13.77 9.64 6.27
C SER A 163 12.30 9.76 5.83
N VAL A 164 11.96 9.18 4.68
CA VAL A 164 10.59 9.26 4.12
C VAL A 164 9.57 8.57 5.02
N PHE A 165 9.95 7.44 5.63
CA PHE A 165 9.06 6.70 6.52
C PHE A 165 9.08 7.22 7.96
N ARG A 166 9.85 8.27 8.24
CA ARG A 166 9.89 8.97 9.53
C ARG A 166 10.25 8.06 10.71
N PHE A 167 11.32 7.26 10.55
CA PHE A 167 11.80 6.41 11.65
C PHE A 167 12.61 7.16 12.68
N GLY A 168 13.17 8.31 12.30
CA GLY A 168 13.97 9.15 13.19
C GLY A 168 14.64 10.32 12.48
N PRO A 169 15.18 11.28 13.21
CA PRO A 169 15.67 12.55 12.68
C PRO A 169 16.93 12.41 11.82
N ALA A 170 17.66 11.31 11.95
CA ALA A 170 18.82 10.98 11.13
C ALA A 170 18.90 9.46 10.95
N PHE A 171 19.51 9.02 9.85
CA PHE A 171 19.69 7.59 9.57
C PHE A 171 20.40 6.87 10.72
N GLY A 172 19.77 5.82 11.24
CA GLY A 172 20.27 5.05 12.38
C GLY A 172 19.96 5.65 13.76
N THR A 173 19.28 6.80 13.82
CA THR A 173 18.87 7.44 15.07
C THR A 173 17.35 7.47 15.13
N PRO A 174 16.68 6.50 15.80
CA PRO A 174 15.23 6.46 15.87
C PRO A 174 14.64 7.54 16.77
N PHE A 175 13.39 7.89 16.55
CA PHE A 175 12.62 8.67 17.51
C PHE A 175 12.45 7.88 18.81
N PRO A 176 12.60 8.52 19.99
CA PRO A 176 12.46 7.81 21.29
C PRO A 176 11.08 7.19 21.52
N ASP A 177 10.04 7.82 20.99
CA ASP A 177 8.63 7.38 21.05
C ASP A 177 8.21 6.55 19.83
N GLY A 178 9.14 6.30 18.88
CA GLY A 178 8.87 5.65 17.60
C GLY A 178 8.20 4.27 17.73
N GLN A 179 7.10 4.08 17.02
CA GLN A 179 6.33 2.84 17.01
C GLN A 179 6.82 1.81 15.99
N PHE A 180 7.63 2.21 15.00
CA PHE A 180 8.17 1.24 14.05
C PHE A 180 9.17 0.30 14.76
N PRO A 181 9.14 -1.02 14.47
CA PRO A 181 10.07 -2.00 15.05
C PRO A 181 11.46 -1.87 14.42
N ILE A 182 12.25 -0.91 14.86
CA ILE A 182 13.56 -0.56 14.29
C ILE A 182 14.55 -1.73 14.35
N GLU A 183 14.43 -2.60 15.35
CA GLU A 183 15.20 -3.82 15.49
C GLU A 183 15.03 -4.81 14.32
N ALA A 184 13.94 -4.66 13.55
CA ALA A 184 13.62 -5.48 12.38
C ALA A 184 13.64 -4.66 11.07
N VAL A 185 14.24 -3.48 11.04
CA VAL A 185 14.22 -2.58 9.87
C VAL A 185 14.83 -3.24 8.61
N ASP A 186 15.79 -4.16 8.77
CA ASP A 186 16.37 -4.89 7.65
C ASP A 186 15.34 -5.76 6.90
N GLU A 187 14.30 -6.25 7.58
CA GLU A 187 13.20 -6.96 6.92
C GLU A 187 12.31 -6.01 6.10
N LEU A 188 12.16 -4.75 6.51
CA LEU A 188 11.54 -3.71 5.68
C LEU A 188 12.38 -3.46 4.42
N TYR A 189 13.69 -3.32 4.55
CA TYR A 189 14.55 -3.07 3.39
C TYR A 189 14.49 -4.20 2.37
N LYS A 190 14.30 -5.45 2.79
CA LYS A 190 14.15 -6.61 1.90
C LYS A 190 12.83 -6.62 1.12
N GLN A 191 11.77 -6.00 1.64
CA GLN A 191 10.49 -5.90 0.91
C GLN A 191 10.45 -4.74 -0.09
N MET A 192 11.46 -3.86 -0.08
CA MET A 192 11.52 -2.73 -1.01
C MET A 192 11.92 -3.20 -2.40
N ILE A 193 11.17 -2.75 -3.40
CA ILE A 193 11.35 -3.10 -4.81
C ILE A 193 11.41 -1.83 -5.67
N PRO A 194 12.01 -1.89 -6.88
CA PRO A 194 12.00 -0.76 -7.79
C PRO A 194 10.59 -0.31 -8.15
N ASP A 195 10.41 1.00 -8.24
CA ASP A 195 9.18 1.64 -8.65
C ASP A 195 9.21 1.91 -10.16
N LEU A 196 8.26 1.33 -10.87
CA LEU A 196 8.14 1.43 -12.32
C LEU A 196 6.98 2.35 -12.76
N ASN A 197 6.39 3.15 -11.86
CA ASN A 197 5.28 4.04 -12.20
C ASN A 197 5.63 5.04 -13.32
N SER A 198 6.90 5.46 -13.40
CA SER A 198 7.39 6.31 -14.50
C SER A 198 7.33 5.64 -15.89
N THR A 199 7.13 4.34 -15.95
CA THR A 199 6.98 3.57 -17.20
C THR A 199 5.53 3.44 -17.64
N LEU A 200 4.58 3.79 -16.79
CA LEU A 200 3.15 3.61 -17.02
C LEU A 200 2.56 4.77 -17.85
N PRO A 201 1.53 4.51 -18.66
CA PRO A 201 0.78 5.56 -19.33
C PRO A 201 -0.01 6.43 -18.34
N ASN A 202 -0.51 7.56 -18.81
CA ASN A 202 -1.46 8.39 -18.10
C ASN A 202 -2.82 8.35 -18.84
N PRO A 203 -3.94 8.00 -18.19
CA PRO A 203 -4.07 7.65 -16.77
C PRO A 203 -3.33 6.36 -16.37
N ASN A 204 -2.88 6.29 -15.11
CA ASN A 204 -2.20 5.11 -14.58
C ASN A 204 -3.14 3.89 -14.59
N PRO A 205 -2.74 2.77 -15.21
CA PRO A 205 -3.57 1.57 -15.31
C PRO A 205 -4.05 1.02 -13.97
N THR A 206 -3.29 1.25 -12.90
CA THR A 206 -3.70 0.84 -11.54
C THR A 206 -5.02 1.48 -11.14
N TRP A 207 -5.26 2.75 -11.48
CA TRP A 207 -6.50 3.45 -11.15
C TRP A 207 -7.71 2.83 -11.87
N THR A 208 -7.57 2.55 -13.17
CA THR A 208 -8.60 1.88 -13.96
C THR A 208 -8.86 0.47 -13.44
N ASN A 209 -7.81 -0.26 -13.11
CA ASN A 209 -7.91 -1.62 -12.58
C ASN A 209 -8.55 -1.64 -11.17
N MET A 210 -8.28 -0.66 -10.32
CA MET A 210 -8.94 -0.52 -9.01
C MET A 210 -10.44 -0.25 -9.18
N ALA A 211 -10.84 0.65 -10.09
CA ALA A 211 -12.23 0.91 -10.40
C ALA A 211 -12.93 -0.35 -10.91
N ALA A 212 -12.34 -1.04 -11.89
CA ALA A 212 -12.86 -2.30 -12.43
C ALA A 212 -12.95 -3.41 -11.36
N LEU A 213 -11.98 -3.49 -10.44
CA LEU A 213 -12.03 -4.42 -9.31
C LEU A 213 -13.20 -4.11 -8.38
N ALA A 214 -13.41 -2.84 -8.03
CA ALA A 214 -14.52 -2.43 -7.18
C ALA A 214 -15.89 -2.80 -7.79
N VAL A 215 -16.04 -2.61 -9.10
CA VAL A 215 -17.23 -3.03 -9.85
C VAL A 215 -17.39 -4.57 -9.86
N LYS A 216 -16.29 -5.30 -10.15
CA LYS A 216 -16.26 -6.78 -10.15
C LYS A 216 -16.69 -7.35 -8.80
N LEU A 217 -16.31 -6.71 -7.70
CA LEU A 217 -16.68 -7.08 -6.34
C LEU A 217 -18.10 -6.63 -5.94
N ARG A 218 -18.83 -5.96 -6.84
CA ARG A 218 -20.17 -5.38 -6.60
C ARG A 218 -20.18 -4.36 -5.45
N GLY A 219 -19.04 -3.77 -5.18
CA GLY A 219 -18.79 -2.78 -4.16
C GLY A 219 -17.60 -3.13 -3.29
N ALA A 220 -16.68 -2.17 -3.12
CA ALA A 220 -15.50 -2.33 -2.29
C ALA A 220 -15.12 -1.02 -1.61
N ILE A 221 -14.46 -1.11 -0.45
CA ILE A 221 -13.69 -0.04 0.14
C ILE A 221 -12.31 -0.10 -0.50
N LEU A 222 -11.86 1.02 -1.06
CA LEU A 222 -10.53 1.12 -1.62
C LEU A 222 -9.61 1.81 -0.60
N MET A 223 -8.54 1.13 -0.22
CA MET A 223 -7.53 1.62 0.73
C MET A 223 -6.18 1.74 0.03
N GLY A 224 -5.58 2.92 0.06
CA GLY A 224 -4.26 3.21 -0.47
C GLY A 224 -3.31 3.75 0.58
N HIS A 225 -2.02 3.53 0.40
CA HIS A 225 -0.96 4.02 1.29
C HIS A 225 0.08 4.82 0.50
N SER A 226 0.49 5.98 1.06
CA SER A 226 1.59 6.78 0.50
C SER A 226 1.33 7.16 -0.96
N GLU A 227 2.18 6.74 -1.89
CA GLU A 227 2.00 6.96 -3.33
C GLU A 227 0.61 6.53 -3.82
N SER A 228 0.12 5.36 -3.40
CA SER A 228 -1.22 4.91 -3.76
C SER A 228 -2.32 5.48 -2.87
N GLY A 229 -2.00 6.34 -1.91
CA GLY A 229 -2.98 6.91 -1.00
C GLY A 229 -4.07 7.69 -1.71
N PHE A 230 -3.77 8.34 -2.85
CA PHE A 230 -4.75 9.05 -3.68
C PHE A 230 -5.33 8.21 -4.84
N PHE A 231 -4.90 6.95 -5.00
CA PHE A 231 -5.41 6.09 -6.08
C PHE A 231 -6.89 5.73 -5.93
N PRO A 232 -7.43 5.54 -4.70
CA PRO A 232 -8.87 5.36 -4.51
C PRO A 232 -9.71 6.50 -5.08
N GLU A 233 -9.27 7.75 -4.90
CA GLU A 233 -9.94 8.93 -5.45
C GLU A 233 -9.87 8.94 -6.99
N GLN A 234 -8.72 8.59 -7.57
CA GLN A 234 -8.57 8.50 -9.02
C GLN A 234 -9.45 7.37 -9.60
N ALA A 235 -9.51 6.22 -8.93
CA ALA A 235 -10.42 5.14 -9.32
C ALA A 235 -11.88 5.58 -9.29
N ALA A 236 -12.29 6.33 -8.25
CA ALA A 236 -13.64 6.88 -8.14
C ALA A 236 -13.95 7.95 -9.21
N MET A 237 -12.94 8.68 -9.70
CA MET A 237 -13.11 9.60 -10.84
C MET A 237 -13.33 8.85 -12.16
N ILE A 238 -12.75 7.66 -12.32
CA ILE A 238 -12.90 6.83 -13.52
C ILE A 238 -14.27 6.13 -13.50
N ASP A 239 -14.58 5.42 -12.43
CA ASP A 239 -15.89 4.79 -12.23
C ASP A 239 -16.22 4.68 -10.72
N PRO A 240 -17.10 5.55 -10.19
CA PRO A 240 -17.50 5.52 -8.79
C PRO A 240 -18.49 4.41 -8.44
N SER A 241 -19.07 3.72 -9.41
CA SER A 241 -20.23 2.81 -9.21
C SER A 241 -19.94 1.64 -8.27
N GLY A 242 -18.69 1.17 -8.24
CA GLY A 242 -18.22 0.12 -7.34
C GLY A 242 -17.60 0.63 -6.03
N VAL A 243 -17.31 1.92 -5.87
CA VAL A 243 -16.60 2.45 -4.70
C VAL A 243 -17.56 2.73 -3.56
N ARG A 244 -17.45 2.01 -2.45
CA ARG A 244 -18.30 2.13 -1.27
C ARG A 244 -17.69 2.96 -0.15
N GLY A 245 -16.38 3.12 -0.17
CA GLY A 245 -15.62 3.95 0.77
C GLY A 245 -14.19 4.13 0.29
N ILE A 246 -13.56 5.19 0.72
CA ILE A 246 -12.18 5.54 0.41
C ILE A 246 -11.42 5.65 1.72
N ILE A 247 -10.25 5.01 1.80
CA ILE A 247 -9.34 5.13 2.94
C ILE A 247 -7.95 5.46 2.40
N SER A 248 -7.47 6.63 2.75
CA SER A 248 -6.24 7.21 2.23
C SER A 248 -5.24 7.41 3.36
N ILE A 249 -4.20 6.57 3.39
CA ILE A 249 -3.25 6.53 4.48
C ILE A 249 -1.97 7.25 4.06
N GLU A 250 -1.59 8.30 4.82
CA GLU A 250 -0.30 8.98 4.65
C GLU A 250 -0.07 9.47 3.21
N MET A 251 -1.08 10.04 2.58
CA MET A 251 -1.03 10.40 1.18
C MET A 251 -0.64 11.87 0.94
N PRO A 252 -0.05 12.22 -0.22
CA PRO A 252 -0.04 13.59 -0.69
C PRO A 252 -1.43 13.98 -1.21
N CYS A 253 -1.99 15.10 -0.74
CA CYS A 253 -3.25 15.63 -1.24
C CYS A 253 -3.03 16.86 -2.10
N ALA A 254 -3.81 16.94 -3.19
CA ALA A 254 -3.94 18.12 -4.01
C ALA A 254 -5.31 18.77 -3.82
N THR A 255 -5.40 20.06 -4.14
CA THR A 255 -6.69 20.76 -4.23
C THR A 255 -7.53 20.14 -5.35
N MET A 256 -8.77 19.78 -5.04
CA MET A 256 -9.69 19.17 -5.99
C MET A 256 -10.50 20.21 -6.76
N THR A 257 -10.81 19.89 -8.02
CA THR A 257 -11.74 20.66 -8.85
C THR A 257 -13.19 20.42 -8.42
N GLY A 258 -14.10 21.31 -8.79
CA GLY A 258 -15.53 21.17 -8.49
C GLY A 258 -16.13 19.82 -8.89
N PRO A 259 -15.90 19.31 -10.14
CA PRO A 259 -16.37 17.97 -10.55
C PRO A 259 -15.82 16.82 -9.71
N GLN A 260 -14.55 16.89 -9.30
CA GLN A 260 -13.93 15.88 -8.42
C GLN A 260 -14.61 15.89 -7.04
N VAL A 261 -14.77 17.08 -6.44
CA VAL A 261 -15.48 17.23 -5.16
C VAL A 261 -16.91 16.70 -5.26
N ALA A 262 -17.64 16.99 -6.34
CA ALA A 262 -19.00 16.50 -6.55
C ALA A 262 -19.12 14.97 -6.65
N THR A 263 -18.08 14.29 -7.12
CA THR A 263 -18.01 12.81 -7.12
C THR A 263 -17.68 12.30 -5.72
N LEU A 264 -16.62 12.83 -5.10
CA LEU A 264 -16.11 12.36 -3.81
C LEU A 264 -17.07 12.67 -2.65
N SER A 265 -17.86 13.74 -2.73
CA SER A 265 -18.87 14.03 -1.70
C SER A 265 -19.96 12.96 -1.55
N LYS A 266 -20.07 12.04 -2.51
CA LYS A 266 -21.01 10.91 -2.46
C LYS A 266 -20.42 9.64 -1.82
N ILE A 267 -19.11 9.61 -1.56
CA ILE A 267 -18.40 8.45 -1.09
C ILE A 267 -17.77 8.77 0.28
N PRO A 268 -18.06 7.98 1.33
CA PRO A 268 -17.39 8.17 2.62
C PRO A 268 -15.87 8.07 2.45
N THR A 269 -15.15 9.06 2.98
CA THR A 269 -13.69 9.16 2.82
C THR A 269 -13.00 9.38 4.15
N LEU A 270 -12.03 8.53 4.47
CA LEU A 270 -11.11 8.67 5.59
C LEU A 270 -9.72 9.00 5.08
N VAL A 271 -9.11 10.05 5.63
CA VAL A 271 -7.68 10.34 5.48
C VAL A 271 -7.02 10.16 6.84
N MET A 272 -5.94 9.36 6.92
CA MET A 272 -5.26 9.03 8.17
C MET A 272 -3.78 9.39 8.11
N PHE A 273 -3.28 10.05 9.17
CA PHE A 273 -1.87 10.42 9.33
C PHE A 273 -1.32 10.06 10.71
N GLY A 274 -0.06 9.61 10.72
CA GLY A 274 0.74 9.37 11.92
C GLY A 274 1.36 10.62 12.49
N ASP A 275 2.55 10.48 13.07
CA ASP A 275 3.27 11.51 13.82
C ASP A 275 4.52 12.01 13.08
N HIS A 276 5.26 12.95 13.69
CA HIS A 276 6.54 13.49 13.19
C HIS A 276 6.47 14.07 11.77
N LEU A 277 5.33 14.71 11.42
CA LEU A 277 5.10 15.27 10.07
C LEU A 277 5.98 16.46 9.75
N ASP A 278 6.56 17.12 10.74
CA ASP A 278 7.46 18.26 10.64
C ASP A 278 8.93 17.87 10.45
N MET A 279 9.23 16.57 10.40
CA MET A 279 10.58 16.06 10.20
C MET A 279 11.20 16.60 8.90
N GLN A 280 12.38 17.17 9.02
CA GLN A 280 13.14 17.69 7.87
C GLN A 280 13.82 16.54 7.11
N GLY A 281 13.89 16.66 5.77
CA GLY A 281 14.66 15.74 4.91
C GLY A 281 13.94 14.45 4.48
N GLY A 282 12.71 14.20 4.92
CA GLY A 282 11.95 12.97 4.66
C GLY A 282 10.73 13.13 3.75
N GLY A 283 10.64 14.18 2.96
CA GLY A 283 9.44 14.54 2.22
C GLY A 283 8.70 15.72 2.85
N ASN A 284 7.71 16.25 2.16
CA ASN A 284 6.93 17.40 2.63
C ASN A 284 5.65 16.94 3.35
N TRP A 285 5.78 16.12 4.39
CA TRP A 285 4.62 15.50 5.06
C TRP A 285 3.72 16.53 5.74
N ALA A 286 4.28 17.58 6.35
CA ALA A 286 3.49 18.67 6.89
C ALA A 286 2.66 19.38 5.80
N GLN A 287 3.25 19.65 4.64
CA GLN A 287 2.53 20.24 3.50
C GLN A 287 1.46 19.28 2.94
N SER A 288 1.77 17.99 2.86
CA SER A 288 0.81 16.95 2.44
C SER A 288 -0.37 16.90 3.40
N PHE A 289 -0.11 16.91 4.70
CA PHE A 289 -1.13 16.96 5.74
C PHE A 289 -2.04 18.19 5.62
N ASP A 290 -1.46 19.39 5.45
CA ASP A 290 -2.23 20.63 5.25
C ASP A 290 -3.06 20.57 3.97
N GLY A 291 -2.52 20.00 2.90
CA GLY A 291 -3.25 19.76 1.66
C GLY A 291 -4.44 18.83 1.87
N CYS A 292 -4.25 17.76 2.64
CA CYS A 292 -5.30 16.80 2.97
C CYS A 292 -6.38 17.39 3.88
N GLN A 293 -6.03 18.28 4.81
CA GLN A 293 -7.02 19.00 5.60
C GLN A 293 -7.94 19.85 4.70
N LYS A 294 -7.35 20.54 3.72
CA LYS A 294 -8.11 21.35 2.74
C LYS A 294 -9.01 20.47 1.87
N PHE A 295 -8.48 19.33 1.40
CA PHE A 295 -9.24 18.34 0.63
C PHE A 295 -10.46 17.82 1.42
N VAL A 296 -10.25 17.36 2.65
CA VAL A 296 -11.34 16.89 3.52
C VAL A 296 -12.36 17.99 3.76
N GLN A 297 -11.91 19.22 3.97
CA GLN A 297 -12.81 20.36 4.16
C GLN A 297 -13.64 20.65 2.89
N GLN A 298 -13.03 20.63 1.70
CA GLN A 298 -13.76 20.80 0.43
C GLN A 298 -14.87 19.75 0.27
N VAL A 299 -14.60 18.48 0.62
CA VAL A 299 -15.62 17.42 0.55
C VAL A 299 -16.74 17.67 1.55
N LYS A 300 -16.42 18.08 2.78
CA LYS A 300 -17.41 18.46 3.82
C LYS A 300 -18.29 19.64 3.41
N ASP A 301 -17.68 20.67 2.87
CA ASP A 301 -18.40 21.88 2.41
C ASP A 301 -19.39 21.56 1.28
N ALA A 302 -19.12 20.51 0.51
CA ALA A 302 -20.02 19.97 -0.49
C ALA A 302 -21.07 18.98 0.07
N GLY A 303 -21.17 18.86 1.40
CA GLY A 303 -22.10 17.95 2.09
C GLY A 303 -21.65 16.49 2.12
N GLY A 304 -20.40 16.19 1.79
CA GLY A 304 -19.85 14.86 1.81
C GLY A 304 -19.42 14.38 3.20
N ASP A 305 -19.34 13.08 3.34
CA ASP A 305 -18.89 12.39 4.56
C ASP A 305 -17.39 12.14 4.47
N ALA A 306 -16.58 13.05 4.98
CA ALA A 306 -15.13 12.95 4.97
C ALA A 306 -14.55 13.22 6.36
N GLU A 307 -13.52 12.49 6.73
CA GLU A 307 -12.84 12.59 8.02
C GLU A 307 -11.32 12.66 7.85
N MET A 308 -10.68 13.50 8.67
CA MET A 308 -9.23 13.57 8.83
C MET A 308 -8.85 13.02 10.20
N MET A 309 -8.25 11.85 10.21
CA MET A 309 -7.77 11.20 11.44
C MET A 309 -6.26 11.46 11.57
N HIS A 310 -5.89 12.31 12.51
CA HIS A 310 -4.50 12.58 12.88
C HIS A 310 -4.23 11.94 14.23
N LEU A 311 -3.41 10.89 14.27
CA LEU A 311 -3.19 10.05 15.44
C LEU A 311 -2.76 10.83 16.69
N PRO A 312 -1.84 11.83 16.61
CA PRO A 312 -1.51 12.64 17.78
C PRO A 312 -2.69 13.37 18.42
N LYS A 313 -3.71 13.78 17.63
CA LYS A 313 -4.93 14.38 18.17
C LYS A 313 -5.80 13.41 18.94
N LEU A 314 -5.57 12.10 18.78
CA LEU A 314 -6.22 11.04 19.54
C LEU A 314 -5.36 10.55 20.72
N GLY A 315 -4.23 11.22 21.00
CA GLY A 315 -3.27 10.82 22.03
C GLY A 315 -2.43 9.60 21.66
N ILE A 316 -2.35 9.25 20.37
CA ILE A 316 -1.55 8.14 19.85
C ILE A 316 -0.32 8.73 19.16
N HIS A 317 0.86 8.49 19.73
CA HIS A 317 2.10 9.15 19.31
C HIS A 317 3.16 8.18 18.80
N GLY A 318 4.15 8.73 18.09
CA GLY A 318 5.32 8.03 17.59
C GLY A 318 5.05 7.16 16.36
N ASN A 319 3.87 7.22 15.76
CA ASN A 319 3.55 6.44 14.58
C ASN A 319 4.29 6.95 13.34
N SER A 320 4.93 6.01 12.67
CA SER A 320 5.71 6.24 11.47
C SER A 320 4.81 6.43 10.23
N HIS A 321 5.43 6.58 9.07
CA HIS A 321 4.71 6.51 7.80
C HIS A 321 4.14 5.11 7.49
N MET A 322 4.70 4.08 8.14
CA MET A 322 4.33 2.67 7.95
C MET A 322 3.33 2.20 9.01
N LEU A 323 2.20 2.90 9.18
CA LEU A 323 1.18 2.65 10.20
C LEU A 323 0.80 1.17 10.34
N MET A 324 0.71 0.46 9.22
CA MET A 324 0.36 -0.96 9.17
C MET A 324 1.46 -1.90 9.69
N GLN A 325 2.66 -1.39 9.90
CA GLN A 325 3.82 -2.13 10.40
C GLN A 325 4.29 -1.67 11.79
N ASP A 326 3.77 -0.57 12.29
CA ASP A 326 4.07 -0.04 13.62
C ASP A 326 3.68 -1.03 14.73
N LYS A 327 4.30 -0.92 15.91
CA LYS A 327 4.07 -1.83 17.06
C LYS A 327 2.61 -1.87 17.53
N ASN A 328 1.89 -0.76 17.37
CA ASN A 328 0.47 -0.62 17.67
C ASN A 328 -0.45 -0.78 16.44
N ASN A 329 0.03 -1.41 15.35
CA ASN A 329 -0.68 -1.52 14.07
C ASN A 329 -2.12 -2.06 14.20
N LEU A 330 -2.39 -3.01 15.11
CA LEU A 330 -3.73 -3.57 15.30
C LEU A 330 -4.69 -2.58 15.97
N GLN A 331 -4.19 -1.73 16.87
CA GLN A 331 -4.98 -0.61 17.42
C GLN A 331 -5.40 0.36 16.31
N LEU A 332 -4.50 0.65 15.36
CA LEU A 332 -4.80 1.51 14.23
C LEU A 332 -5.78 0.85 13.26
N ALA A 333 -5.66 -0.46 13.07
CA ALA A 333 -6.64 -1.24 12.30
C ALA A 333 -8.04 -1.18 12.93
N ASP A 334 -8.17 -1.26 14.27
CA ASP A 334 -9.46 -1.13 14.94
C ASP A 334 -10.09 0.24 14.70
N LEU A 335 -9.32 1.35 14.71
CA LEU A 335 -9.83 2.69 14.37
C LEU A 335 -10.41 2.74 12.95
N ILE A 336 -9.73 2.09 12.00
CA ILE A 336 -10.21 2.02 10.61
C ILE A 336 -11.48 1.16 10.51
N LEU A 337 -11.52 0.02 11.20
CA LEU A 337 -12.68 -0.87 11.23
C LEU A 337 -13.91 -0.19 11.84
N ASP A 338 -13.73 0.53 12.96
CA ASP A 338 -14.78 1.32 13.59
C ASP A 338 -15.31 2.41 12.66
N TRP A 339 -14.41 3.08 11.92
CA TRP A 339 -14.79 4.05 10.90
C TRP A 339 -15.61 3.39 9.78
N ILE A 340 -15.17 2.23 9.26
CA ILE A 340 -15.90 1.48 8.23
C ILE A 340 -17.32 1.14 8.72
N ASP A 341 -17.45 0.62 9.95
CA ASP A 341 -18.74 0.26 10.52
C ASP A 341 -19.69 1.44 10.59
N LYS A 342 -19.17 2.61 11.02
CA LYS A 342 -19.95 3.82 11.21
C LYS A 342 -20.34 4.50 9.89
N HIS A 343 -19.41 4.62 8.94
CA HIS A 343 -19.59 5.46 7.75
C HIS A 343 -19.99 4.69 6.48
N VAL A 344 -19.63 3.41 6.38
CA VAL A 344 -19.90 2.59 5.19
C VAL A 344 -21.01 1.57 5.47
N GLU A 345 -20.87 0.74 6.49
CA GLU A 345 -21.79 -0.38 6.76
C GLU A 345 -23.14 0.09 7.30
N SER A 346 -23.18 1.14 8.11
CA SER A 346 -24.44 1.70 8.63
C SER A 346 -25.37 2.20 7.53
N LYS A 347 -24.81 2.66 6.40
CA LYS A 347 -25.57 3.14 5.23
C LYS A 347 -26.12 1.99 4.38
N ARG A 348 -25.54 0.79 4.47
CA ARG A 348 -26.01 -0.40 3.75
C ARG A 348 -27.23 -1.05 4.42
N ARG A 349 -27.41 -0.83 5.72
CA ARG A 349 -28.49 -1.42 6.51
C ARG A 349 -29.80 -0.60 6.45
N LYS A 350 -29.75 0.59 5.87
CA LYS A 350 -30.93 1.45 5.61
C LYS A 350 -31.39 1.30 4.18
#